data_0217058bacd364ce34e1a2ca46257eed
#
_entry.id   0217058bacd364ce34e1a2ca46257eed
#
_cell.length_a   1.000
_cell.length_b   1.000
_cell.length_c   1.000
_cell.angle_alpha   90.00
_cell.angle_beta   90.00
_cell.angle_gamma   90.00
#
_symmetry.space_group_name_H-M   'P 1'
#
loop_
_entity.id
_entity.type
_entity.pdbx_description
1 polymer ?
#
loop_
_entity_poly.entity_id
_entity_poly.type
_entity_poly.pdbx_seq_one_letter_code
_entity_poly.pdbx_strand_id
1 'polypeptide(L)'
;RSQLQKYPIQLQRRQALADIYHTLLSEHAWYIAPPLTNQERTSSFHLFSMRIASFQAEQRDLLMTALREDGIATNVHFMPLPMLTLHKNRGENLEEYPDSERCFNEQISLPIHLQLSDEDIHWIVERVVFHVSTLLHQKP
;
A
#
# COMPACT_ATOMS: atom_id res chain seq x y z
N ARG A 1 26.76 12.75 -2.75
CA ARG A 1 26.56 14.20 -2.96
C ARG A 1 25.69 14.49 -4.19
N SER A 2 25.90 13.82 -5.34
CA SER A 2 25.08 14.01 -6.56
C SER A 2 23.61 13.64 -6.40
N GLN A 3 23.27 12.61 -5.61
CA GLN A 3 21.88 12.19 -5.34
C GLN A 3 21.12 13.26 -4.55
N LEU A 4 21.76 13.91 -3.57
CA LEU A 4 21.14 14.95 -2.77
C LEU A 4 20.73 16.18 -3.61
N GLN A 5 21.48 16.49 -4.66
CA GLN A 5 21.14 17.61 -5.56
C GLN A 5 19.85 17.34 -6.37
N LYS A 6 19.56 16.07 -6.68
CA LYS A 6 18.37 15.66 -7.42
C LYS A 6 17.15 15.43 -6.50
N TYR A 7 17.39 15.24 -5.20
CA TYR A 7 16.37 14.82 -4.25
C TYR A 7 15.14 15.75 -4.19
N PRO A 8 15.26 17.10 -4.18
CA PRO A 8 14.09 17.98 -4.13
C PRO A 8 13.12 17.76 -5.30
N ILE A 9 13.63 17.66 -6.52
CA ILE A 9 12.81 17.43 -7.72
C ILE A 9 12.17 16.02 -7.67
N GLN A 10 12.93 15.03 -7.22
CA GLN A 10 12.42 13.66 -7.07
C GLN A 10 11.35 13.55 -6.00
N LEU A 11 11.52 14.26 -4.89
CA LEU A 11 10.53 14.33 -3.81
C LEU A 11 9.23 14.97 -4.29
N GLN A 12 9.33 16.09 -5.00
CA GLN A 12 8.17 16.78 -5.56
C GLN A 12 7.39 15.86 -6.54
N ARG A 13 8.09 15.13 -7.42
CA ARG A 13 7.41 14.18 -8.31
C ARG A 13 6.71 13.06 -7.57
N ARG A 14 7.36 12.45 -6.56
CA ARG A 14 6.73 11.40 -5.73
C ARG A 14 5.51 11.92 -4.98
N GLN A 15 5.59 13.14 -4.46
CA GLN A 15 4.45 13.79 -3.83
C GLN A 15 3.29 13.93 -4.80
N ALA A 16 3.51 14.46 -6.00
CA ALA A 16 2.48 14.60 -7.03
C ALA A 16 1.81 13.25 -7.36
N LEU A 17 2.59 12.17 -7.52
CA LEU A 17 2.05 10.83 -7.76
C LEU A 17 1.21 10.34 -6.57
N ALA A 18 1.67 10.57 -5.33
CA ALA A 18 0.94 10.19 -4.13
C ALA A 18 -0.38 10.96 -3.98
N ASP A 19 -0.40 12.24 -4.36
CA ASP A 19 -1.58 13.09 -4.34
C ASP A 19 -2.63 12.62 -5.37
N ILE A 20 -2.21 12.17 -6.55
CA ILE A 20 -3.12 11.57 -7.56
C ILE A 20 -3.74 10.29 -7.00
N TYR A 21 -2.92 9.36 -6.48
CA TYR A 21 -3.42 8.15 -5.83
C TYR A 21 -4.45 8.46 -4.76
N HIS A 22 -4.09 9.38 -3.84
CA HIS A 22 -4.96 9.75 -2.72
C HIS A 22 -6.29 10.34 -3.22
N THR A 23 -6.25 11.24 -4.18
CA THR A 23 -7.44 11.88 -4.75
C THR A 23 -8.38 10.84 -5.33
N LEU A 24 -7.88 9.95 -6.19
CA LEU A 24 -8.70 8.95 -6.88
C LEU A 24 -9.24 7.88 -5.92
N LEU A 25 -8.43 7.43 -4.95
CA LEU A 25 -8.82 6.37 -4.02
C LEU A 25 -9.74 6.86 -2.90
N SER A 26 -9.71 8.16 -2.55
CA SER A 26 -10.52 8.74 -1.46
C SER A 26 -12.02 8.70 -1.71
N GLU A 27 -12.46 8.48 -2.96
CA GLU A 27 -13.86 8.27 -3.31
C GLU A 27 -14.42 6.91 -2.84
N HIS A 28 -13.55 6.00 -2.38
CA HIS A 28 -13.93 4.64 -2.00
C HIS A 28 -13.92 4.45 -0.49
N ALA A 29 -15.05 4.02 0.08
CA ALA A 29 -15.22 3.83 1.52
C ALA A 29 -14.28 2.77 2.13
N TRP A 30 -13.78 1.85 1.34
CA TRP A 30 -12.82 0.83 1.78
C TRP A 30 -11.37 1.34 1.85
N TYR A 31 -11.07 2.50 1.28
CA TYR A 31 -9.71 3.04 1.25
C TYR A 31 -9.32 3.65 2.60
N ILE A 32 -8.19 3.21 3.13
CA ILE A 32 -7.56 3.83 4.30
C ILE A 32 -6.22 4.41 3.85
N ALA A 33 -6.15 5.74 3.89
CA ALA A 33 -4.99 6.49 3.44
C ALA A 33 -3.73 6.21 4.26
N PRO A 34 -2.54 6.16 3.65
CA PRO A 34 -1.29 6.23 4.39
C PRO A 34 -1.13 7.63 5.02
N PRO A 35 -0.44 7.73 6.18
CA PRO A 35 -0.19 9.02 6.82
C PRO A 35 0.91 9.79 6.07
N LEU A 36 0.55 10.51 4.99
CA LEU A 36 1.50 11.17 4.10
C LEU A 36 2.07 12.45 4.71
N THR A 37 1.22 13.29 5.29
CA THR A 37 1.63 14.59 5.83
C THR A 37 0.70 15.01 6.96
N ASN A 38 1.26 15.61 8.02
CA ASN A 38 0.51 16.28 9.08
C ASN A 38 1.29 17.55 9.52
N GLN A 39 0.85 18.19 10.63
CA GLN A 39 1.48 19.42 11.13
C GLN A 39 2.94 19.24 11.57
N GLU A 40 3.35 18.03 11.93
CA GLU A 40 4.68 17.75 12.52
C GLU A 40 5.63 17.07 11.54
N ARG A 41 5.11 16.44 10.49
CA ARG A 41 5.91 15.61 9.58
C ARG A 41 5.38 15.57 8.17
N THR A 42 6.28 15.40 7.23
CA THR A 42 5.99 15.13 5.82
C THR A 42 6.67 13.83 5.40
N SER A 43 5.97 12.99 4.68
CA SER A 43 6.50 11.74 4.12
C SER A 43 7.62 12.03 3.10
N SER A 44 8.55 11.11 2.96
CA SER A 44 9.46 11.06 1.81
C SER A 44 8.80 10.52 0.54
N PHE A 45 7.55 10.08 0.62
CA PHE A 45 6.80 9.45 -0.46
C PHE A 45 7.56 8.28 -1.14
N HIS A 46 8.38 7.58 -0.33
CA HIS A 46 9.14 6.44 -0.82
C HIS A 46 8.25 5.23 -1.09
N LEU A 47 7.22 5.05 -0.28
CA LEU A 47 6.18 4.03 -0.42
C LEU A 47 4.81 4.71 -0.45
N PHE A 48 3.91 4.19 -1.27
CA PHE A 48 2.48 4.44 -1.18
C PHE A 48 1.79 3.20 -0.60
N SER A 49 1.80 3.11 0.71
CA SER A 49 1.34 1.96 1.47
C SER A 49 -0.05 2.22 2.04
N MET A 50 -1.08 1.91 1.28
CA MET A 50 -2.47 2.03 1.68
C MET A 50 -2.98 0.79 2.40
N ARG A 51 -4.16 0.88 3.04
CA ARG A 51 -4.89 -0.27 3.56
C ARG A 51 -6.29 -0.34 2.95
N ILE A 52 -6.81 -1.56 2.87
CA ILE A 52 -8.17 -1.84 2.41
C ILE A 52 -8.96 -2.33 3.61
N ALA A 53 -9.93 -1.53 4.05
CA ALA A 53 -10.71 -1.79 5.25
C ALA A 53 -11.33 -3.19 5.24
N SER A 54 -11.19 -3.91 6.34
CA SER A 54 -11.75 -5.25 6.57
C SER A 54 -11.22 -6.36 5.68
N PHE A 55 -10.16 -6.13 4.91
CA PHE A 55 -9.50 -7.21 4.18
C PHE A 55 -8.80 -8.17 5.14
N GLN A 56 -8.82 -9.44 4.75
CA GLN A 56 -7.98 -10.49 5.33
C GLN A 56 -6.75 -10.72 4.45
N ALA A 57 -5.73 -11.36 4.99
CA ALA A 57 -4.49 -11.64 4.27
C ALA A 57 -4.72 -12.36 2.93
N GLU A 58 -5.66 -13.31 2.91
CA GLU A 58 -6.01 -14.08 1.72
C GLU A 58 -6.61 -13.19 0.62
N GLN A 59 -7.48 -12.25 0.96
CA GLN A 59 -8.08 -11.31 -0.01
C GLN A 59 -7.02 -10.36 -0.58
N ARG A 60 -6.13 -9.87 0.29
CA ARG A 60 -4.98 -9.05 -0.15
C ARG A 60 -4.07 -9.83 -1.10
N ASP A 61 -3.77 -11.09 -0.80
CA ASP A 61 -2.89 -11.93 -1.63
C ASP A 61 -3.53 -12.26 -2.99
N LEU A 62 -4.85 -12.44 -3.02
CA LEU A 62 -5.62 -12.57 -4.27
C LEU A 62 -5.56 -11.26 -5.08
N LEU A 63 -5.74 -10.11 -4.43
CA LEU A 63 -5.61 -8.80 -5.06
C LEU A 63 -4.21 -8.61 -5.67
N MET A 64 -3.16 -8.93 -4.91
CA MET A 64 -1.77 -8.82 -5.39
C MET A 64 -1.51 -9.73 -6.59
N THR A 65 -2.11 -10.92 -6.60
CA THR A 65 -2.01 -11.85 -7.73
C THR A 65 -2.69 -11.29 -8.97
N ALA A 66 -3.92 -10.79 -8.85
CA ALA A 66 -4.65 -10.20 -9.96
C ALA A 66 -3.96 -8.94 -10.52
N LEU A 67 -3.46 -8.06 -9.66
CA LEU A 67 -2.71 -6.87 -10.08
C LEU A 67 -1.41 -7.25 -10.80
N ARG A 68 -0.73 -8.31 -10.38
CA ARG A 68 0.46 -8.81 -11.07
C ARG A 68 0.15 -9.34 -12.47
N GLU A 69 -1.02 -9.97 -12.67
CA GLU A 69 -1.49 -10.40 -13.99
C GLU A 69 -1.76 -9.22 -14.91
N ASP A 70 -2.17 -8.08 -14.36
CA ASP A 70 -2.29 -6.80 -15.06
C ASP A 70 -0.94 -6.07 -15.26
N GLY A 71 0.19 -6.66 -14.83
CA GLY A 71 1.52 -6.06 -14.92
C GLY A 71 1.84 -5.04 -13.82
N ILE A 72 1.04 -4.96 -12.75
CA ILE A 72 1.22 -4.03 -11.64
C ILE A 72 1.93 -4.73 -10.48
N ALA A 73 3.17 -4.32 -10.21
CA ALA A 73 3.97 -4.86 -9.10
C ALA A 73 3.56 -4.22 -7.77
N THR A 74 3.10 -5.04 -6.83
CA THR A 74 2.71 -4.62 -5.48
C THR A 74 3.52 -5.35 -4.42
N ASN A 75 3.50 -4.85 -3.18
CA ASN A 75 4.23 -5.48 -2.07
C ASN A 75 3.50 -5.23 -0.73
N VAL A 76 3.94 -5.97 0.32
CA VAL A 76 3.51 -5.76 1.71
C VAL A 76 4.73 -5.33 2.54
N HIS A 77 4.64 -4.23 3.27
CA HIS A 77 5.72 -3.66 4.08
C HIS A 77 5.28 -3.47 5.54
N PHE A 78 5.54 -4.43 6.45
CA PHE A 78 6.20 -5.73 6.28
C PHE A 78 5.44 -6.79 7.08
N MET A 79 5.86 -8.07 6.97
CA MET A 79 5.37 -9.14 7.82
C MET A 79 5.68 -8.82 9.30
N PRO A 80 4.69 -8.91 10.22
CA PRO A 80 4.91 -8.70 11.64
C PRO A 80 5.98 -9.63 12.24
N LEU A 81 6.80 -9.11 13.15
CA LEU A 81 7.89 -9.88 13.77
C LEU A 81 7.43 -11.21 14.38
N PRO A 82 6.27 -11.28 15.10
CA PRO A 82 5.79 -12.56 15.67
C PRO A 82 5.53 -13.65 14.62
N MET A 83 5.35 -13.29 13.34
CA MET A 83 5.18 -14.28 12.27
C MET A 83 6.49 -14.89 11.79
N LEU A 84 7.63 -14.30 12.10
CA LEU A 84 8.94 -14.80 11.72
C LEU A 84 9.34 -15.98 12.61
N THR A 85 10.02 -16.99 12.03
CA THR A 85 10.40 -18.23 12.71
C THR A 85 11.15 -17.99 14.02
N LEU A 86 12.08 -17.04 14.05
CA LEU A 86 12.83 -16.69 15.24
C LEU A 86 11.92 -16.24 16.40
N HIS A 87 10.94 -15.41 16.12
CA HIS A 87 10.03 -14.86 17.12
C HIS A 87 8.99 -15.90 17.57
N LYS A 88 8.46 -16.70 16.64
CA LYS A 88 7.61 -17.87 16.97
C LYS A 88 8.34 -18.85 17.92
N ASN A 89 9.61 -19.13 17.67
CA ASN A 89 10.41 -20.02 18.53
C ASN A 89 10.69 -19.43 19.91
N ARG A 90 10.52 -18.11 20.12
CA ARG A 90 10.60 -17.43 21.41
C ARG A 90 9.25 -17.39 22.14
N GLY A 91 8.20 -17.92 21.55
CA GLY A 91 6.85 -17.92 22.11
C GLY A 91 6.08 -16.63 21.88
N GLU A 92 6.58 -15.74 21.03
CA GLU A 92 5.83 -14.51 20.66
C GLU A 92 4.63 -14.90 19.77
N ASN A 93 3.43 -14.38 20.10
CA ASN A 93 2.19 -14.66 19.39
C ASN A 93 1.64 -13.38 18.74
N LEU A 94 1.20 -13.48 17.49
CA LEU A 94 0.61 -12.36 16.75
C LEU A 94 -0.68 -11.83 17.41
N GLU A 95 -1.45 -12.70 18.08
CA GLU A 95 -2.67 -12.32 18.80
C GLU A 95 -2.46 -11.26 19.91
N GLU A 96 -1.23 -11.13 20.41
CA GLU A 96 -0.83 -10.11 21.37
C GLU A 96 -0.68 -8.72 20.72
N TYR A 97 -0.67 -8.68 19.37
CA TYR A 97 -0.43 -7.47 18.58
C TYR A 97 -1.54 -7.25 17.53
N PRO A 98 -2.82 -7.08 17.96
CA PRO A 98 -3.97 -7.05 17.03
C PRO A 98 -3.91 -5.91 16.01
N ASP A 99 -3.33 -4.77 16.36
CA ASP A 99 -3.15 -3.66 15.42
C ASP A 99 -2.12 -3.97 14.34
N SER A 100 -1.06 -4.70 14.70
CA SER A 100 -0.03 -5.13 13.75
C SER A 100 -0.60 -6.17 12.79
N GLU A 101 -1.39 -7.12 13.30
CA GLU A 101 -2.08 -8.12 12.50
C GLU A 101 -3.06 -7.48 11.52
N ARG A 102 -3.93 -6.57 12.01
CA ARG A 102 -4.87 -5.85 11.17
C ARG A 102 -4.16 -5.05 10.08
N CYS A 103 -3.10 -4.31 10.43
CA CYS A 103 -2.33 -3.58 9.45
C CYS A 103 -1.73 -4.51 8.39
N PHE A 104 -1.19 -5.66 8.77
CA PHE A 104 -0.62 -6.63 7.84
C PHE A 104 -1.66 -7.24 6.91
N ASN A 105 -2.86 -7.54 7.41
CA ASN A 105 -3.94 -8.11 6.63
C ASN A 105 -4.46 -7.13 5.57
N GLU A 106 -4.62 -5.86 5.94
CA GLU A 106 -5.23 -4.83 5.11
C GLU A 106 -4.25 -4.13 4.17
N GLN A 107 -2.94 -4.20 4.44
CA GLN A 107 -1.95 -3.34 3.79
C GLN A 107 -1.50 -3.86 2.42
N ILE A 108 -1.41 -2.93 1.46
CA ILE A 108 -0.78 -3.13 0.16
C ILE A 108 -0.02 -1.87 -0.24
N SER A 109 1.19 -2.03 -0.76
CA SER A 109 1.99 -0.93 -1.31
C SER A 109 1.90 -0.92 -2.83
N LEU A 110 1.39 0.17 -3.38
CA LEU A 110 1.30 0.41 -4.81
C LEU A 110 2.61 0.98 -5.37
N PRO A 111 2.87 0.81 -6.67
CA PRO A 111 4.08 1.35 -7.30
C PRO A 111 4.15 2.87 -7.15
N ILE A 112 5.31 3.38 -6.73
CA ILE A 112 5.60 4.81 -6.71
C ILE A 112 7.07 5.04 -7.04
N HIS A 113 7.36 5.45 -8.28
CA HIS A 113 8.70 5.77 -8.76
C HIS A 113 8.67 6.84 -9.85
N LEU A 114 9.81 7.43 -10.11
CA LEU A 114 9.93 8.64 -10.95
C LEU A 114 9.59 8.42 -12.44
N GLN A 115 9.54 7.19 -12.91
CA GLN A 115 9.24 6.85 -14.31
C GLN A 115 7.73 6.67 -14.57
N LEU A 116 6.90 6.63 -13.50
CA LEU A 116 5.47 6.56 -13.69
C LEU A 116 4.93 7.90 -14.20
N SER A 117 4.10 7.83 -15.23
CA SER A 117 3.28 8.95 -15.70
C SER A 117 2.04 9.12 -14.81
N ASP A 118 1.29 10.19 -15.02
CA ASP A 118 0.01 10.39 -14.34
C ASP A 118 -1.04 9.39 -14.87
N GLU A 119 -0.97 9.06 -16.15
CA GLU A 119 -1.82 8.05 -16.80
C GLU A 119 -1.57 6.65 -16.24
N ASP A 120 -0.31 6.30 -15.92
CA ASP A 120 -0.01 5.02 -15.25
C ASP A 120 -0.70 4.95 -13.88
N ILE A 121 -0.73 6.04 -13.12
CA ILE A 121 -1.43 6.07 -11.82
C ILE A 121 -2.94 5.88 -12.01
N HIS A 122 -3.56 6.53 -12.99
CA HIS A 122 -4.98 6.33 -13.28
C HIS A 122 -5.29 4.87 -13.63
N TRP A 123 -4.46 4.27 -14.50
CA TRP A 123 -4.56 2.85 -14.84
C TRP A 123 -4.44 1.94 -13.61
N ILE A 124 -3.42 2.15 -12.78
CA ILE A 124 -3.22 1.36 -11.56
C ILE A 124 -4.44 1.47 -10.64
N VAL A 125 -4.96 2.68 -10.42
CA VAL A 125 -6.15 2.89 -9.57
C VAL A 125 -7.37 2.20 -10.15
N GLU A 126 -7.61 2.31 -11.46
CA GLU A 126 -8.73 1.62 -12.13
C GLU A 126 -8.67 0.11 -11.88
N ARG A 127 -7.49 -0.50 -12.02
CA ARG A 127 -7.31 -1.94 -11.78
C ARG A 127 -7.48 -2.31 -10.31
N VAL A 128 -6.97 -1.51 -9.39
CA VAL A 128 -7.16 -1.71 -7.94
C VAL A 128 -8.65 -1.67 -7.59
N VAL A 129 -9.37 -0.64 -8.03
CA VAL A 129 -10.80 -0.47 -7.77
C VAL A 129 -11.61 -1.64 -8.34
N PHE A 130 -11.32 -2.05 -9.57
CA PHE A 130 -11.98 -3.19 -10.21
C PHE A 130 -11.82 -4.48 -9.41
N HIS A 131 -10.60 -4.83 -9.04
CA HIS A 131 -10.33 -6.08 -8.31
C HIS A 131 -10.83 -6.03 -6.85
N VAL A 132 -10.66 -4.90 -6.15
CA VAL A 132 -11.20 -4.75 -4.79
C VAL A 132 -12.71 -4.88 -4.79
N SER A 133 -13.42 -4.23 -5.73
CA SER A 133 -14.88 -4.36 -5.85
C SER A 133 -15.30 -5.80 -6.08
N THR A 134 -14.59 -6.52 -6.94
CA THR A 134 -14.86 -7.94 -7.21
C THR A 134 -14.70 -8.80 -5.93
N LEU A 135 -13.60 -8.60 -5.19
CA LEU A 135 -13.31 -9.35 -3.96
C LEU A 135 -14.28 -9.03 -2.81
N LEU A 136 -14.75 -7.77 -2.72
CA LEU A 136 -15.74 -7.39 -1.71
C LEU A 136 -17.14 -7.97 -1.99
N HIS A 137 -17.49 -8.23 -3.24
CA HIS A 137 -18.76 -8.84 -3.63
C HIS A 137 -18.75 -10.37 -3.54
N GLN A 138 -17.59 -11.01 -3.52
CA GLN A 138 -17.40 -12.46 -3.33
C GLN A 138 -17.40 -12.82 -1.84
N LYS A 139 -18.41 -12.34 -1.04
CA LYS A 139 -18.56 -12.85 0.32
C LYS A 139 -18.91 -14.37 0.25
N PRO A 140 -18.22 -15.18 1.07
CA PRO A 140 -18.55 -16.59 1.21
C PRO A 140 -19.97 -16.80 1.76
#